data_5d048fb07bba2908aab6f408c424e699
#
_entry.id   5d048fb07bba2908aab6f408c424e699
#
_cell.length_a   1.000
_cell.length_b   1.000
_cell.length_c   1.000
_cell.angle_alpha   90.00
_cell.angle_beta   90.00
_cell.angle_gamma   90.00
#
_symmetry.space_group_name_H-M   'P 1'
#
loop_
_entity.id
_entity.type
_entity.pdbx_description
1 polymer ?
#
loop_
_entity_poly.entity_id
_entity_poly.type
_entity_poly.pdbx_seq_one_letter_code
_entity_poly.pdbx_strand_id
1 'polypeptide(L)' 'MKRINKTTARKLYNEHKDFWITACSMRPECGILIGSSSFERMTETPFDTMVDSFTYYNCDNERGRYPAYYIED' A
#
# COMPACT_ATOMS: atom_id res chain seq x y z
N MET A 1 -2.08 11.11 -9.09
CA MET A 1 -1.10 10.33 -8.33
C MET A 1 -0.27 9.47 -9.25
N LYS A 2 0.95 9.21 -8.87
CA LYS A 2 1.89 8.41 -9.65
C LYS A 2 1.98 7.00 -9.06
N ARG A 3 1.82 5.98 -9.92
CA ARG A 3 1.96 4.60 -9.49
C ARG A 3 3.44 4.25 -9.27
N ILE A 4 3.71 3.52 -8.20
CA ILE A 4 5.05 3.01 -7.88
C ILE A 4 4.99 1.50 -7.77
N ASN A 5 6.15 0.85 -7.84
CA ASN A 5 6.19 -0.60 -7.70
C ASN A 5 6.30 -1.02 -6.23
N LYS A 6 6.15 -2.31 -5.98
CA LYS A 6 6.17 -2.86 -4.62
C LYS A 6 7.51 -2.60 -3.92
N THR A 7 8.61 -2.69 -4.65
CA THR A 7 9.95 -2.46 -4.07
C THR A 7 10.08 -1.03 -3.58
N THR A 8 9.61 -0.06 -4.36
CA THR A 8 9.63 1.35 -3.96
C THR A 8 8.71 1.58 -2.76
N ALA A 9 7.52 0.97 -2.76
CA ALA A 9 6.59 1.09 -1.64
C ALA A 9 7.20 0.54 -0.35
N ARG A 10 7.87 -0.62 -0.44
CA ARG A 10 8.56 -1.20 0.73
C ARG A 10 9.62 -0.26 1.28
N LYS A 11 10.39 0.37 0.39
CA LYS A 11 11.42 1.32 0.81
C LYS A 11 10.81 2.52 1.52
N LEU A 12 9.73 3.07 0.96
CA LEU A 12 9.03 4.20 1.59
C LEU A 12 8.47 3.81 2.96
N TYR A 13 7.88 2.62 3.04
CA TYR A 13 7.34 2.13 4.30
C TYR A 13 8.44 2.04 5.37
N ASN A 14 9.57 1.46 5.02
CA ASN A 14 10.68 1.29 5.94
C ASN A 14 11.34 2.62 6.33
N GLU A 15 11.23 3.63 5.47
CA GLU A 15 11.73 4.99 5.73
C GLU A 15 10.69 5.89 6.39
N HIS A 16 9.52 5.35 6.74
CA HIS A 16 8.41 6.08 7.35
C HIS A 16 7.89 7.23 6.48
N LYS A 17 7.96 7.04 5.17
CA LYS A 17 7.42 8.00 4.20
C LYS A 17 6.03 7.59 3.76
N ASP A 18 5.24 8.56 3.36
CA ASP A 18 3.83 8.34 3.00
C ASP A 18 3.69 7.77 1.61
N PHE A 19 2.72 6.87 1.47
CA PHE A 19 2.27 6.39 0.16
C PHE A 19 0.83 5.88 0.31
N TRP A 20 0.16 5.64 -0.83
CA TRP A 20 -1.21 5.11 -0.84
C TRP A 20 -1.21 3.69 -1.35
N ILE A 21 -2.06 2.85 -0.77
CA ILE A 21 -2.25 1.47 -1.20
C ILE A 21 -3.72 1.27 -1.58
N THR A 22 -3.95 0.59 -2.70
CA THR A 22 -5.30 0.25 -3.14
C THR A 22 -5.45 -1.26 -3.18
N ALA A 23 -6.62 -1.73 -2.75
CA ALA A 23 -7.00 -3.13 -2.90
C ALA A 23 -8.01 -3.23 -4.03
N CYS A 24 -8.02 -4.34 -4.74
CA CYS A 24 -8.91 -4.56 -5.88
C CYS A 24 -8.78 -3.42 -6.90
N SER A 25 -9.83 -3.17 -7.67
CA SER A 25 -9.82 -2.20 -8.75
C SER A 25 -10.18 -0.78 -8.31
N MET A 26 -9.75 -0.39 -7.11
CA MET A 26 -10.00 0.95 -6.60
C MET A 26 -9.21 2.01 -7.38
N ARG A 27 -9.78 3.20 -7.46
CA ARG A 27 -9.07 4.34 -8.03
C ARG A 27 -7.95 4.79 -7.07
N PRO A 28 -6.85 5.36 -7.59
CA PRO A 28 -5.76 5.82 -6.73
C PRO A 28 -6.21 6.78 -5.62
N GLU A 29 -7.11 7.70 -5.93
CA GLU A 29 -7.62 8.67 -4.97
C GLU A 29 -8.49 8.04 -3.88
N CYS A 30 -8.94 6.81 -4.08
CA CYS A 30 -9.68 6.05 -3.08
C CYS A 30 -8.77 5.14 -2.26
N GLY A 31 -7.48 5.21 -2.48
CA GLY A 31 -6.50 4.40 -1.75
C GLY A 31 -6.42 4.80 -0.28
N ILE A 32 -5.83 3.91 0.50
CA ILE A 32 -5.62 4.14 1.93
C ILE A 32 -4.22 4.70 2.12
N LEU A 33 -4.14 5.83 2.82
CA LEU A 33 -2.86 6.46 3.13
C LEU A 33 -2.14 5.66 4.21
N ILE A 34 -0.92 5.24 3.91
CA ILE A 34 -0.01 4.63 4.89
C ILE A 34 0.99 5.70 5.29
N GLY A 35 0.62 6.46 6.31
CA GLY A 35 1.43 7.55 6.80
C GLY A 35 1.98 7.28 8.20
N SER A 36 2.64 8.27 8.79
CA SER A 36 3.30 8.14 10.08
C SER A 36 2.33 7.79 11.22
N SER A 37 1.05 8.15 11.08
CA SER A 37 0.03 7.86 12.09
C SER A 37 -0.73 6.56 11.81
N SER A 38 -0.36 5.80 10.78
CA SER A 38 -1.02 4.54 10.47
C SER A 38 -0.77 3.51 11.56
N PHE A 39 -1.81 2.72 11.86
CA PHE A 39 -1.73 1.68 12.88
C PHE A 39 -0.54 0.74 12.63
N GLU A 40 -0.33 0.35 11.38
CA GLU A 40 0.72 -0.57 10.99
C GLU A 40 2.12 -0.03 11.33
N ARG A 41 2.34 1.27 11.15
CA ARG A 41 3.61 1.90 11.47
C ARG A 41 3.77 2.11 12.97
N MET A 42 2.69 2.42 13.66
CA MET A 42 2.73 2.60 15.11
C MET A 42 3.04 1.29 15.83
N THR A 43 2.61 0.17 15.26
CA THR A 43 2.85 -1.17 15.83
C THR A 43 4.08 -1.84 15.24
N GLU A 44 4.82 -1.15 14.37
CA GLU A 44 6.01 -1.67 13.69
C GLU A 44 5.73 -2.96 12.91
N THR A 45 4.55 -3.05 12.32
CA THR A 45 4.16 -4.21 11.51
C THR A 45 5.08 -4.29 10.29
N PRO A 46 5.65 -5.47 9.99
CA PRO A 46 6.46 -5.63 8.79
C PRO A 46 5.67 -5.34 7.52
N PHE A 47 6.36 -4.82 6.49
CA PHE A 47 5.70 -4.44 5.24
C PHE A 47 4.88 -5.58 4.63
N ASP A 48 5.46 -6.78 4.54
CA ASP A 48 4.77 -7.91 3.92
C ASP A 48 3.52 -8.32 4.71
N THR A 49 3.56 -8.23 6.02
CA THR A 49 2.39 -8.50 6.86
C THR A 49 1.30 -7.45 6.64
N MET A 50 1.70 -6.19 6.52
CA MET A 50 0.77 -5.11 6.24
C MET A 50 0.09 -5.32 4.88
N VAL A 51 0.87 -5.66 3.86
CA VAL A 51 0.35 -5.91 2.52
C VAL A 51 -0.62 -7.08 2.52
N ASP A 52 -0.32 -8.15 3.25
CA ASP A 52 -1.19 -9.33 3.32
C ASP A 52 -2.58 -8.97 3.85
N SER A 53 -2.67 -8.04 4.79
CA SER A 53 -3.98 -7.63 5.31
C SER A 53 -4.84 -6.96 4.23
N PHE A 54 -4.22 -6.26 3.28
CA PHE A 54 -4.95 -5.68 2.15
C PHE A 54 -5.26 -6.74 1.09
N THR A 55 -4.35 -7.66 0.88
CA THR A 55 -4.55 -8.76 -0.07
C THR A 55 -5.74 -9.63 0.32
N TYR A 56 -5.97 -9.81 1.62
CA TYR A 56 -7.09 -10.59 2.12
C TYR A 56 -8.43 -10.07 1.60
N TYR A 57 -8.56 -8.76 1.47
CA TYR A 57 -9.79 -8.14 0.96
C TYR A 57 -9.77 -7.93 -0.54
N ASN A 58 -8.74 -8.38 -1.21
CA ASN A 58 -8.57 -8.18 -2.64
C ASN A 58 -9.34 -9.27 -3.39
N CYS A 59 -10.49 -8.92 -3.91
CA CYS A 59 -11.39 -9.85 -4.57
C CYS A 59 -11.07 -10.06 -6.05
N ASP A 60 -10.12 -9.33 -6.62
CA ASP A 60 -9.90 -9.30 -8.06
C ASP A 60 -8.41 -9.20 -8.41
N ASN A 61 -7.62 -10.10 -7.84
CA ASN A 61 -6.18 -10.08 -8.06
C ASN A 61 -5.75 -11.12 -9.11
N GLU A 62 -6.49 -11.19 -10.22
CA GLU A 62 -6.27 -12.22 -11.23
C GLU A 62 -4.90 -12.19 -11.88
N ARG A 63 -4.24 -11.02 -11.90
CA ARG A 63 -2.98 -10.86 -12.61
C ARG A 63 -1.89 -10.27 -11.74
N GLY A 64 -2.02 -10.34 -10.44
CA GLY A 64 -1.04 -9.77 -9.52
C GLY A 64 -0.96 -8.26 -9.59
N ARG A 65 -2.03 -7.59 -10.04
CA ARG A 65 -2.05 -6.13 -10.16
C ARG A 65 -2.28 -5.43 -8.85
N TYR A 66 -2.83 -6.11 -7.88
CA TYR A 66 -3.21 -5.52 -6.61
C TYR A 66 -2.60 -6.31 -5.46
N PRO A 67 -2.34 -5.64 -4.35
CA PRO A 67 -2.56 -4.20 -4.17
C PRO A 67 -1.63 -3.37 -5.04
N ALA A 68 -2.08 -2.17 -5.40
CA ALA A 68 -1.28 -1.20 -6.14
C ALA A 68 -0.87 -0.05 -5.21
N TYR A 69 0.25 0.57 -5.52
CA TYR A 69 0.87 1.58 -4.65
C TYR A 69 1.05 2.88 -5.42
N TYR A 70 0.82 4.00 -4.73
CA TYR A 70 0.88 5.33 -5.35
C TYR A 70 1.51 6.34 -4.44
N ILE A 71 2.10 7.38 -5.03
CA ILE A 71 2.58 8.55 -4.31
C ILE A 71 1.99 9.80 -4.96
N GLU A 72 2.03 10.92 -4.25
CA GLU A 72 1.64 12.20 -4.83
C GLU A 72 2.68 12.64 -5.84
N ASP A 73 2.20 13.29 -6.91
CA ASP A 73 3.08 13.83 -7.94
C ASP A 73 3.87 15.05 -7.44
#